data_07f3c24af4bafc8651cc43d9aede20e4
#
_entry.id   07f3c24af4bafc8651cc43d9aede20e4
#
_cell.length_a   1.000
_cell.length_b   1.000
_cell.length_c   1.000
_cell.angle_alpha   90.00
_cell.angle_beta   90.00
_cell.angle_gamma   90.00
#
_symmetry.space_group_name_H-M   'P 1'
#
loop_
_entity.id
_entity.type
_entity.pdbx_description
1 polymer ?
#
loop_
_entity_poly.entity_id
_entity_poly.type
_entity_poly.pdbx_seq_one_letter_code
_entity_poly.pdbx_strand_id
1 'polypeptide(L)'
;DLARRIATIEGKQPDRLKLAEARRLFARALETPGGLKIQTIHAFCEALLHQFPLEANVAGHFSVLDDRAASTLLAEARRTLLTSVSSDRDSELSQALAYVLDIGDETGLESLLSAIVASRNPIHAFLALARKSGGIDTALRREFAITDDMSEQDAASAYWPLPYLSGALLDAYLTLADEVGGARAEVVAYQLRLAIKESDPVKRMDFVEAAILTEKGTPKTDAFLFNKAMSKAAPELGDAFAAVKDHVAACRNTYRTLRMLSATRAALVLAEMLIAEFEDLKKQRSQLDFEDLIERAATLLNRDTAGAWVHYKLDQGID
;
A
#
# COMPACT_ATOMS: atom_id res chain seq x y z
N ASP A 1 15.36 40.46 -27.77
CA ASP A 1 14.91 39.34 -26.94
C ASP A 1 15.91 38.96 -25.83
N LEU A 2 17.23 38.90 -26.12
CA LEU A 2 18.28 38.61 -25.13
C LEU A 2 18.31 39.62 -23.98
N ALA A 3 18.20 40.92 -24.28
CA ALA A 3 18.18 41.97 -23.28
C ALA A 3 17.00 41.81 -22.30
N ARG A 4 15.82 41.43 -22.82
CA ARG A 4 14.62 41.22 -22.02
C ARG A 4 14.77 39.98 -21.08
N ARG A 5 15.38 38.89 -21.55
CA ARG A 5 15.65 37.68 -20.73
C ARG A 5 16.65 37.98 -19.62
N ILE A 6 17.72 38.73 -19.92
CA ILE A 6 18.70 39.14 -18.90
C ILE A 6 18.05 40.06 -17.87
N ALA A 7 17.22 41.03 -18.31
CA ALA A 7 16.49 41.90 -17.41
C ALA A 7 15.54 41.13 -16.47
N THR A 8 14.90 40.05 -16.95
CA THR A 8 14.03 39.20 -16.15
C THR A 8 14.82 38.43 -15.08
N ILE A 9 16.03 37.96 -15.40
CA ILE A 9 16.86 37.21 -14.47
C ILE A 9 17.54 38.06 -13.42
N GLU A 10 18.04 39.27 -13.84
CA GLU A 10 18.84 40.14 -12.98
C GLU A 10 18.03 41.30 -12.35
N GLY A 11 16.77 41.50 -12.75
CA GLY A 11 15.93 42.57 -12.28
C GLY A 11 16.36 43.96 -12.79
N LYS A 12 17.32 44.04 -13.72
CA LYS A 12 17.86 45.32 -14.30
C LYS A 12 18.03 45.18 -15.81
N GLN A 13 17.83 46.29 -16.52
CA GLN A 13 18.12 46.37 -17.96
C GLN A 13 19.65 46.21 -18.17
N PRO A 14 20.07 45.27 -19.01
CA PRO A 14 21.49 45.06 -19.29
C PRO A 14 22.06 46.18 -20.13
N ASP A 15 23.27 46.61 -19.81
CA ASP A 15 24.01 47.56 -20.63
C ASP A 15 24.62 46.90 -21.89
N ARG A 16 25.27 47.71 -22.75
CA ARG A 16 25.89 47.19 -23.98
C ARG A 16 27.02 46.23 -23.73
N LEU A 17 27.78 46.42 -22.65
CA LEU A 17 28.94 45.52 -22.29
C LEU A 17 28.41 44.16 -21.85
N LYS A 18 27.38 44.17 -21.03
CA LYS A 18 26.72 42.90 -20.55
C LYS A 18 26.04 42.12 -21.68
N LEU A 19 25.44 42.80 -22.64
CA LEU A 19 24.89 42.17 -23.84
C LEU A 19 26.00 41.55 -24.73
N ALA A 20 27.12 42.22 -24.85
CA ALA A 20 28.29 41.67 -25.59
C ALA A 20 28.88 40.44 -24.86
N GLU A 21 29.00 40.52 -23.54
CA GLU A 21 29.43 39.39 -22.70
C GLU A 21 28.49 38.22 -22.80
N ALA A 22 27.19 38.43 -22.68
CA ALA A 22 26.18 37.36 -22.81
C ALA A 22 26.21 36.65 -24.19
N ARG A 23 26.48 37.43 -25.27
CA ARG A 23 26.69 36.85 -26.61
C ARG A 23 27.96 36.02 -26.69
N ARG A 24 29.05 36.47 -26.03
CA ARG A 24 30.32 35.70 -25.95
C ARG A 24 30.15 34.42 -25.12
N LEU A 25 29.43 34.48 -24.03
CA LEU A 25 29.11 33.28 -23.22
C LEU A 25 28.37 32.22 -24.04
N PHE A 26 27.42 32.64 -24.87
CA PHE A 26 26.70 31.74 -25.77
C PHE A 26 27.64 31.08 -26.81
N ALA A 27 28.52 31.90 -27.45
CA ALA A 27 29.49 31.37 -28.37
C ALA A 27 30.48 30.40 -27.69
N ARG A 28 30.97 30.77 -26.49
CA ARG A 28 31.84 29.89 -25.67
C ARG A 28 31.16 28.60 -25.29
N ALA A 29 29.85 28.65 -24.97
CA ALA A 29 29.06 27.45 -24.66
C ALA A 29 28.95 26.50 -25.86
N LEU A 30 28.78 27.04 -27.06
CA LEU A 30 28.75 26.26 -28.31
C LEU A 30 30.11 25.70 -28.70
N GLU A 31 31.21 26.43 -28.40
CA GLU A 31 32.60 26.04 -28.69
C GLU A 31 33.21 25.18 -27.60
N THR A 32 32.52 24.91 -26.48
CA THR A 32 33.04 24.05 -25.41
C THR A 32 33.15 22.63 -25.92
N PRO A 33 34.38 22.03 -25.91
CA PRO A 33 34.56 20.63 -26.30
C PRO A 33 33.65 19.71 -25.47
N GLY A 34 32.86 18.84 -26.13
CA GLY A 34 31.89 17.98 -25.48
C GLY A 34 30.57 18.66 -25.12
N GLY A 35 30.36 19.96 -25.46
CA GLY A 35 29.13 20.71 -25.18
C GLY A 35 28.92 21.11 -23.72
N LEU A 36 27.83 21.81 -23.44
CA LEU A 36 27.43 22.09 -22.06
C LEU A 36 26.88 20.82 -21.41
N LYS A 37 27.53 20.37 -20.35
CA LYS A 37 27.08 19.20 -19.55
C LYS A 37 25.87 19.55 -18.65
N ILE A 38 24.82 20.14 -19.24
CA ILE A 38 23.52 20.40 -18.59
C ILE A 38 22.60 19.26 -18.99
N GLN A 39 22.35 18.35 -18.07
CA GLN A 39 21.53 17.16 -18.30
C GLN A 39 20.67 16.85 -17.08
N THR A 40 19.60 16.08 -17.28
CA THR A 40 18.80 15.57 -16.18
C THR A 40 19.58 14.48 -15.42
N ILE A 41 19.19 14.22 -14.18
CA ILE A 41 19.79 13.15 -13.39
C ILE A 41 19.72 11.80 -14.10
N HIS A 42 18.60 11.52 -14.79
CA HIS A 42 18.43 10.27 -15.54
C HIS A 42 19.40 10.17 -16.72
N ALA A 43 19.56 11.26 -17.50
CA ALA A 43 20.52 11.28 -18.61
C ALA A 43 21.96 11.13 -18.11
N PHE A 44 22.29 11.67 -16.94
CA PHE A 44 23.59 11.45 -16.31
C PHE A 44 23.77 9.98 -15.92
N CYS A 45 22.79 9.37 -15.25
CA CYS A 45 22.85 7.96 -14.86
C CYS A 45 22.96 7.05 -16.10
N GLU A 46 22.19 7.31 -17.15
CA GLU A 46 22.23 6.57 -18.41
C GLU A 46 23.62 6.64 -19.05
N ALA A 47 24.20 7.84 -19.19
CA ALA A 47 25.55 8.03 -19.73
C ALA A 47 26.62 7.31 -18.89
N LEU A 48 26.50 7.39 -17.56
CA LEU A 48 27.40 6.70 -16.63
C LEU A 48 27.32 5.18 -16.81
N LEU A 49 26.12 4.61 -16.90
CA LEU A 49 25.93 3.16 -17.07
C LEU A 49 26.39 2.67 -18.44
N HIS A 50 26.23 3.46 -19.50
CA HIS A 50 26.79 3.15 -20.82
C HIS A 50 28.30 3.18 -20.84
N GLN A 51 28.94 4.05 -20.04
CA GLN A 51 30.40 4.15 -19.94
C GLN A 51 31.01 2.99 -19.12
N PHE A 52 30.29 2.49 -18.11
CA PHE A 52 30.74 1.44 -17.18
C PHE A 52 29.79 0.27 -17.07
N PRO A 53 29.38 -0.37 -18.20
CA PRO A 53 28.33 -1.39 -18.17
C PRO A 53 28.72 -2.65 -17.40
N LEU A 54 29.98 -3.06 -17.45
CA LEU A 54 30.46 -4.25 -16.74
C LEU A 54 30.50 -4.03 -15.24
N GLU A 55 31.02 -2.88 -14.80
CA GLU A 55 31.06 -2.51 -13.39
C GLU A 55 29.67 -2.31 -12.79
N ALA A 56 28.74 -1.78 -13.58
CA ALA A 56 27.34 -1.62 -13.20
C ALA A 56 26.52 -2.91 -13.30
N ASN A 57 27.08 -3.98 -13.89
CA ASN A 57 26.37 -5.22 -14.17
C ASN A 57 25.09 -5.00 -14.99
N VAL A 58 25.22 -4.24 -16.09
CA VAL A 58 24.15 -3.99 -17.06
C VAL A 58 24.57 -4.44 -18.45
N ALA A 59 23.60 -4.71 -19.32
CA ALA A 59 23.90 -5.00 -20.72
C ALA A 59 24.49 -3.74 -21.39
N GLY A 60 25.63 -3.86 -22.11
CA GLY A 60 26.27 -2.71 -22.75
C GLY A 60 25.40 -2.02 -23.83
N HIS A 61 24.34 -2.69 -24.29
CA HIS A 61 23.38 -2.20 -25.28
C HIS A 61 21.98 -2.00 -24.69
N PHE A 62 21.87 -1.76 -23.38
CA PHE A 62 20.55 -1.56 -22.79
C PHE A 62 19.82 -0.36 -23.39
N SER A 63 18.51 -0.42 -23.38
CA SER A 63 17.65 0.71 -23.74
C SER A 63 16.81 1.16 -22.55
N VAL A 64 16.50 2.46 -22.51
CA VAL A 64 15.68 3.01 -21.44
C VAL A 64 14.21 2.84 -21.80
N LEU A 65 13.42 2.33 -20.85
CA LEU A 65 11.97 2.21 -20.98
C LEU A 65 11.30 3.58 -20.85
N ASP A 66 10.50 3.94 -21.84
CA ASP A 66 9.52 5.01 -21.70
C ASP A 66 8.25 4.50 -20.98
N ASP A 67 7.38 5.41 -20.59
CA ASP A 67 6.14 5.10 -19.85
C ASP A 67 5.23 4.11 -20.61
N ARG A 68 5.22 4.18 -21.94
CA ARG A 68 4.40 3.30 -22.78
C ARG A 68 4.96 1.88 -22.81
N ALA A 69 6.26 1.76 -22.96
CA ALA A 69 6.95 0.46 -22.95
C ALA A 69 6.84 -0.18 -21.56
N ALA A 70 7.00 0.60 -20.49
CA ALA A 70 6.83 0.15 -19.10
C ALA A 70 5.39 -0.38 -18.87
N SER A 71 4.38 0.34 -19.34
CA SER A 71 2.97 -0.10 -19.24
C SER A 71 2.71 -1.41 -20.01
N THR A 72 3.36 -1.59 -21.15
CA THR A 72 3.25 -2.83 -21.95
C THR A 72 3.88 -4.01 -21.21
N LEU A 73 5.07 -3.82 -20.62
CA LEU A 73 5.73 -4.84 -19.81
C LEU A 73 4.91 -5.21 -18.57
N LEU A 74 4.33 -4.23 -17.90
CA LEU A 74 3.47 -4.47 -16.75
C LEU A 74 2.24 -5.29 -17.15
N ALA A 75 1.62 -5.01 -18.30
CA ALA A 75 0.49 -5.78 -18.79
C ALA A 75 0.87 -7.24 -19.12
N GLU A 76 2.09 -7.47 -19.58
CA GLU A 76 2.64 -8.81 -19.82
C GLU A 76 2.91 -9.56 -18.52
N ALA A 77 3.62 -8.93 -17.57
CA ALA A 77 3.88 -9.50 -16.24
C ALA A 77 2.57 -9.87 -15.51
N ARG A 78 1.56 -9.00 -15.61
CA ARG A 78 0.23 -9.29 -15.09
C ARG A 78 -0.42 -10.50 -15.76
N ARG A 79 -0.29 -10.66 -17.07
CA ARG A 79 -0.83 -11.82 -17.77
C ARG A 79 -0.19 -13.11 -17.27
N THR A 80 1.11 -13.12 -17.09
CA THR A 80 1.85 -14.26 -16.50
C THR A 80 1.35 -14.58 -15.10
N LEU A 81 1.18 -13.57 -14.24
CA LEU A 81 0.64 -13.74 -12.91
C LEU A 81 -0.75 -14.39 -12.94
N LEU A 82 -1.69 -13.88 -13.75
CA LEU A 82 -3.04 -14.41 -13.84
C LEU A 82 -3.07 -15.84 -14.42
N THR A 83 -2.16 -16.16 -15.35
CA THR A 83 -2.01 -17.51 -15.88
C THR A 83 -1.48 -18.47 -14.83
N SER A 84 -0.52 -18.06 -14.01
CA SER A 84 0.04 -18.86 -12.92
C SER A 84 -1.03 -19.20 -11.88
N VAL A 85 -1.88 -18.23 -11.53
CA VAL A 85 -3.02 -18.44 -10.62
C VAL A 85 -4.00 -19.46 -11.19
N SER A 86 -4.30 -19.42 -12.48
CA SER A 86 -5.26 -20.36 -13.10
C SER A 86 -4.74 -21.81 -13.17
N SER A 87 -3.42 -22.02 -13.11
CA SER A 87 -2.79 -23.33 -13.16
C SER A 87 -2.81 -24.09 -11.84
N ASP A 88 -2.81 -23.36 -10.70
CA ASP A 88 -2.84 -23.95 -9.35
C ASP A 88 -3.76 -23.11 -8.44
N ARG A 89 -5.00 -23.61 -8.29
CA ARG A 89 -6.04 -22.92 -7.51
C ARG A 89 -5.80 -22.92 -6.01
N ASP A 90 -5.02 -23.86 -5.50
CA ASP A 90 -4.75 -24.02 -4.07
C ASP A 90 -3.45 -23.32 -3.65
N SER A 91 -2.74 -22.70 -4.60
CA SER A 91 -1.51 -21.97 -4.33
C SER A 91 -1.75 -20.73 -3.45
N GLU A 92 -0.73 -20.33 -2.70
CA GLU A 92 -0.74 -19.11 -1.91
C GLU A 92 -1.02 -17.86 -2.80
N LEU A 93 -0.53 -17.87 -4.03
CA LEU A 93 -0.77 -16.81 -5.01
C LEU A 93 -2.25 -16.72 -5.40
N SER A 94 -2.92 -17.87 -5.59
CA SER A 94 -4.35 -17.93 -5.91
C SER A 94 -5.22 -17.43 -4.76
N GLN A 95 -4.88 -17.83 -3.54
CA GLN A 95 -5.56 -17.37 -2.33
C GLN A 95 -5.36 -15.84 -2.14
N ALA A 96 -4.15 -15.34 -2.37
CA ALA A 96 -3.85 -13.92 -2.29
C ALA A 96 -4.66 -13.11 -3.32
N LEU A 97 -4.73 -13.58 -4.58
CA LEU A 97 -5.53 -12.91 -5.61
C LEU A 97 -7.01 -12.92 -5.27
N ALA A 98 -7.56 -14.06 -4.83
CA ALA A 98 -8.96 -14.16 -4.43
C ALA A 98 -9.28 -13.18 -3.28
N TYR A 99 -8.39 -13.09 -2.28
CA TYR A 99 -8.55 -12.17 -1.16
C TYR A 99 -8.55 -10.70 -1.61
N VAL A 100 -7.64 -10.31 -2.51
CA VAL A 100 -7.59 -8.93 -3.04
C VAL A 100 -8.83 -8.59 -3.86
N LEU A 101 -9.33 -9.52 -4.65
CA LEU A 101 -10.56 -9.33 -5.44
C LEU A 101 -11.82 -9.24 -4.57
N ASP A 102 -11.86 -9.95 -3.44
CA ASP A 102 -12.96 -9.87 -2.48
C ASP A 102 -13.05 -8.49 -1.80
N ILE A 103 -11.89 -7.86 -1.56
CA ILE A 103 -11.83 -6.54 -0.90
C ILE A 103 -12.02 -5.38 -1.88
N GLY A 104 -11.42 -5.45 -3.06
CA GLY A 104 -11.16 -4.26 -3.89
C GLY A 104 -11.70 -4.32 -5.31
N ASP A 105 -12.43 -5.33 -5.70
CA ASP A 105 -12.89 -5.58 -7.07
C ASP A 105 -11.74 -5.62 -8.12
N GLU A 106 -12.10 -5.60 -9.40
CA GLU A 106 -11.16 -5.62 -10.52
C GLU A 106 -10.38 -4.30 -10.66
N THR A 107 -11.03 -3.17 -10.38
CA THR A 107 -10.42 -1.82 -10.44
C THR A 107 -9.41 -1.63 -9.32
N GLY A 108 -9.71 -2.14 -8.13
CA GLY A 108 -8.82 -2.16 -6.98
C GLY A 108 -7.57 -2.98 -7.25
N LEU A 109 -7.71 -4.15 -7.88
CA LEU A 109 -6.58 -4.99 -8.29
C LEU A 109 -5.68 -4.27 -9.29
N GLU A 110 -6.23 -3.63 -10.34
CA GLU A 110 -5.45 -2.85 -11.31
C GLU A 110 -4.61 -1.76 -10.64
N SER A 111 -5.25 -1.02 -9.75
CA SER A 111 -4.61 0.05 -8.99
C SER A 111 -3.50 -0.48 -8.10
N LEU A 112 -3.72 -1.62 -7.44
CA LEU A 112 -2.73 -2.29 -6.59
C LEU A 112 -1.52 -2.74 -7.41
N LEU A 113 -1.72 -3.44 -8.53
CA LEU A 113 -0.63 -3.93 -9.35
C LEU A 113 0.24 -2.79 -9.91
N SER A 114 -0.38 -1.68 -10.31
CA SER A 114 0.34 -0.47 -10.74
C SER A 114 1.14 0.16 -9.60
N ALA A 115 0.57 0.26 -8.39
CA ALA A 115 1.23 0.79 -7.21
C ALA A 115 2.41 -0.09 -6.76
N ILE A 116 2.29 -1.43 -6.87
CA ILE A 116 3.36 -2.38 -6.56
C ILE A 116 4.59 -2.09 -7.41
N VAL A 117 4.43 -1.95 -8.73
CA VAL A 117 5.56 -1.69 -9.62
C VAL A 117 6.17 -0.31 -9.37
N ALA A 118 5.34 0.70 -9.12
CA ALA A 118 5.82 2.05 -8.77
C ALA A 118 6.57 2.11 -7.43
N SER A 119 6.29 1.16 -6.51
CA SER A 119 6.91 1.11 -5.18
C SER A 119 7.82 -0.11 -5.00
N ARG A 120 8.34 -0.70 -6.08
CA ARG A 120 9.04 -1.98 -6.03
C ARG A 120 10.27 -1.98 -5.12
N ASN A 121 11.05 -0.88 -5.07
CA ASN A 121 12.28 -0.84 -4.28
C ASN A 121 12.03 -0.95 -2.77
N PRO A 122 11.14 -0.17 -2.14
CA PRO A 122 10.78 -0.39 -0.74
C PRO A 122 10.13 -1.75 -0.49
N ILE A 123 9.35 -2.29 -1.45
CA ILE A 123 8.78 -3.63 -1.34
C ILE A 123 9.88 -4.69 -1.37
N HIS A 124 10.85 -4.60 -2.27
CA HIS A 124 12.01 -5.50 -2.29
C HIS A 124 12.81 -5.47 -0.99
N ALA A 125 13.06 -4.28 -0.44
CA ALA A 125 13.75 -4.13 0.84
C ALA A 125 12.99 -4.82 1.98
N PHE A 126 11.67 -4.65 2.03
CA PHE A 126 10.81 -5.31 3.01
C PHE A 126 10.81 -6.84 2.82
N LEU A 127 10.64 -7.34 1.61
CA LEU A 127 10.65 -8.79 1.31
C LEU A 127 11.98 -9.43 1.69
N ALA A 128 13.11 -8.75 1.44
CA ALA A 128 14.43 -9.20 1.84
C ALA A 128 14.57 -9.28 3.38
N LEU A 129 14.01 -8.31 4.10
CA LEU A 129 13.95 -8.33 5.57
C LEU A 129 13.02 -9.45 6.07
N ALA A 130 11.86 -9.61 5.48
CA ALA A 130 10.88 -10.62 5.83
C ALA A 130 11.46 -12.04 5.70
N ARG A 131 12.19 -12.33 4.62
CA ARG A 131 12.88 -13.62 4.45
C ARG A 131 13.87 -13.92 5.58
N LYS A 132 14.59 -12.90 6.08
CA LYS A 132 15.53 -13.04 7.22
C LYS A 132 14.80 -13.19 8.56
N SER A 133 13.57 -12.74 8.66
CA SER A 133 12.74 -12.73 9.88
C SER A 133 11.79 -13.92 9.98
N GLY A 134 11.85 -14.89 9.06
CA GLY A 134 11.01 -16.08 9.08
C GLY A 134 9.75 -16.01 8.20
N GLY A 135 9.72 -15.08 7.25
CA GLY A 135 8.65 -14.93 6.25
C GLY A 135 7.82 -13.67 6.41
N ILE A 136 6.95 -13.43 5.41
CA ILE A 136 6.11 -12.23 5.32
C ILE A 136 5.17 -12.13 6.54
N ASP A 137 4.50 -13.22 6.91
CA ASP A 137 3.56 -13.22 8.02
C ASP A 137 4.24 -12.83 9.35
N THR A 138 5.38 -13.44 9.66
CA THR A 138 6.15 -13.12 10.88
C THR A 138 6.61 -11.67 10.90
N ALA A 139 7.09 -11.16 9.76
CA ALA A 139 7.53 -9.78 9.67
C ALA A 139 6.37 -8.80 9.85
N LEU A 140 5.21 -9.06 9.24
CA LEU A 140 4.01 -8.22 9.38
C LEU A 140 3.44 -8.26 10.79
N ARG A 141 3.31 -9.44 11.42
CA ARG A 141 2.83 -9.55 12.81
C ARG A 141 3.69 -8.75 13.76
N ARG A 142 5.01 -8.79 13.56
CA ARG A 142 5.95 -7.97 14.34
C ARG A 142 5.73 -6.47 14.13
N GLU A 143 5.55 -6.04 12.88
CA GLU A 143 5.34 -4.62 12.55
C GLU A 143 4.02 -4.10 13.10
N PHE A 144 2.96 -4.90 13.03
CA PHE A 144 1.65 -4.56 13.61
C PHE A 144 1.54 -4.85 15.11
N ALA A 145 2.61 -5.29 15.77
CA ALA A 145 2.64 -5.66 17.19
C ALA A 145 1.56 -6.71 17.57
N ILE A 146 1.26 -7.65 16.66
CA ILE A 146 0.33 -8.74 16.89
C ILE A 146 1.09 -9.92 17.46
N THR A 147 0.84 -10.25 18.73
CA THR A 147 1.51 -11.32 19.46
C THR A 147 0.76 -12.66 19.39
N ASP A 148 -0.54 -12.61 19.19
CA ASP A 148 -1.41 -13.77 19.19
C ASP A 148 -1.56 -14.36 17.78
N ASP A 149 -1.70 -15.68 17.69
CA ASP A 149 -1.93 -16.40 16.42
C ASP A 149 -3.41 -16.41 16.02
N MET A 150 -4.09 -15.30 16.34
CA MET A 150 -5.52 -15.11 16.06
C MET A 150 -5.75 -14.87 14.56
N SER A 151 -6.77 -15.52 14.01
CA SER A 151 -7.27 -15.32 12.66
C SER A 151 -8.41 -14.28 12.62
N GLU A 152 -8.76 -13.82 11.41
CA GLU A 152 -9.96 -12.98 11.21
C GLU A 152 -11.22 -13.68 11.69
N GLN A 153 -11.32 -15.00 11.46
CA GLN A 153 -12.44 -15.84 11.91
C GLN A 153 -12.56 -15.88 13.44
N ASP A 154 -11.41 -15.98 14.14
CA ASP A 154 -11.36 -15.95 15.61
C ASP A 154 -11.81 -14.59 16.13
N ALA A 155 -11.33 -13.50 15.50
CA ALA A 155 -11.73 -12.13 15.86
C ALA A 155 -13.23 -11.88 15.61
N ALA A 156 -13.79 -12.39 14.52
CA ALA A 156 -15.23 -12.32 14.26
C ALA A 156 -16.01 -13.15 15.28
N SER A 157 -15.51 -14.33 15.66
CA SER A 157 -16.13 -15.18 16.68
C SER A 157 -16.15 -14.52 18.06
N ALA A 158 -15.17 -13.69 18.38
CA ALA A 158 -15.08 -12.99 19.66
C ALA A 158 -16.19 -11.96 19.91
N TYR A 159 -16.92 -11.55 18.86
CA TYR A 159 -18.08 -10.66 19.05
C TYR A 159 -19.23 -11.30 19.84
N TRP A 160 -19.27 -12.60 19.92
CA TRP A 160 -20.36 -13.33 20.57
C TRP A 160 -19.83 -14.45 21.47
N PRO A 161 -20.38 -14.64 22.70
CA PRO A 161 -21.55 -13.95 23.30
C PRO A 161 -21.23 -12.52 23.76
N LEU A 162 -22.27 -11.67 23.86
CA LEU A 162 -22.12 -10.32 24.37
C LEU A 162 -21.88 -10.33 25.89
N PRO A 163 -20.88 -9.60 26.41
CA PRO A 163 -20.64 -9.53 27.85
C PRO A 163 -21.79 -8.82 28.56
N TYR A 164 -22.22 -9.37 29.68
CA TYR A 164 -23.28 -8.86 30.55
C TYR A 164 -24.68 -8.75 29.91
N LEU A 165 -24.81 -8.82 28.57
CA LEU A 165 -26.09 -8.85 27.86
C LEU A 165 -26.28 -10.23 27.23
N SER A 166 -26.49 -11.24 28.08
CA SER A 166 -26.65 -12.64 27.66
C SER A 166 -27.67 -13.34 28.55
N GLY A 167 -28.18 -14.50 28.12
CA GLY A 167 -29.17 -15.28 28.86
C GLY A 167 -30.43 -14.48 29.20
N ALA A 168 -30.84 -14.52 30.45
CA ALA A 168 -32.09 -13.92 30.91
C ALA A 168 -32.18 -12.39 30.69
N LEU A 169 -31.05 -11.66 30.76
CA LEU A 169 -31.09 -10.22 30.53
C LEU A 169 -31.23 -9.88 29.04
N LEU A 170 -30.66 -10.68 28.14
CA LEU A 170 -30.89 -10.52 26.70
C LEU A 170 -32.36 -10.84 26.34
N ASP A 171 -32.93 -11.92 26.89
CA ASP A 171 -34.31 -12.28 26.67
C ASP A 171 -35.28 -11.20 27.22
N ALA A 172 -35.00 -10.65 28.40
CA ALA A 172 -35.73 -9.53 28.97
C ALA A 172 -35.64 -8.28 28.10
N TYR A 173 -34.42 -7.95 27.59
CA TYR A 173 -34.26 -6.84 26.66
C TYR A 173 -35.07 -6.99 25.40
N LEU A 174 -35.03 -8.18 24.78
CA LEU A 174 -35.78 -8.45 23.55
C LEU A 174 -37.30 -8.34 23.77
N THR A 175 -37.81 -8.79 24.91
CA THR A 175 -39.22 -8.67 25.29
C THR A 175 -39.62 -7.21 25.54
N LEU A 176 -38.85 -6.49 26.35
CA LEU A 176 -39.07 -5.08 26.64
C LEU A 176 -39.00 -4.19 25.40
N ALA A 177 -38.13 -4.54 24.43
CA ALA A 177 -38.05 -3.81 23.16
C ALA A 177 -39.34 -3.88 22.37
N ASP A 178 -40.01 -5.05 22.35
CA ASP A 178 -41.28 -5.25 21.67
C ASP A 178 -42.46 -4.58 22.43
N GLU A 179 -42.44 -4.63 23.78
CA GLU A 179 -43.57 -4.13 24.60
C GLU A 179 -43.54 -2.61 24.78
N VAL A 180 -42.35 -2.04 25.06
CA VAL A 180 -42.24 -0.63 25.47
C VAL A 180 -41.04 0.09 24.82
N GLY A 181 -40.29 -0.58 23.95
CA GLY A 181 -38.99 -0.06 23.41
C GLY A 181 -39.15 1.05 22.36
N GLY A 182 -40.19 0.97 21.55
CA GLY A 182 -40.39 1.83 20.40
C GLY A 182 -39.39 1.55 19.26
N ALA A 183 -39.58 2.20 18.11
CA ALA A 183 -38.94 1.87 16.83
C ALA A 183 -37.41 1.71 16.88
N ARG A 184 -36.70 2.47 17.72
CA ARG A 184 -35.24 2.38 17.80
C ARG A 184 -34.78 1.10 18.50
N ALA A 185 -35.35 0.79 19.66
CA ALA A 185 -35.02 -0.42 20.41
C ALA A 185 -35.47 -1.68 19.65
N GLU A 186 -36.59 -1.61 18.96
CA GLU A 186 -37.08 -2.70 18.08
C GLU A 186 -36.10 -3.03 16.97
N VAL A 187 -35.50 -2.03 16.31
CA VAL A 187 -34.44 -2.24 15.30
C VAL A 187 -33.24 -2.94 15.91
N VAL A 188 -32.79 -2.52 17.10
CA VAL A 188 -31.64 -3.16 17.80
C VAL A 188 -32.00 -4.61 18.16
N ALA A 189 -33.18 -4.84 18.74
CA ALA A 189 -33.66 -6.17 19.10
C ALA A 189 -33.77 -7.09 17.88
N TYR A 190 -34.23 -6.58 16.75
CA TYR A 190 -34.26 -7.31 15.48
C TYR A 190 -32.86 -7.79 15.06
N GLN A 191 -31.85 -6.91 15.06
CA GLN A 191 -30.48 -7.26 14.70
C GLN A 191 -29.90 -8.31 15.69
N LEU A 192 -30.16 -8.16 16.99
CA LEU A 192 -29.71 -9.13 17.99
C LEU A 192 -30.37 -10.51 17.80
N ARG A 193 -31.66 -10.55 17.41
CA ARG A 193 -32.32 -11.81 17.07
C ARG A 193 -31.73 -12.49 15.84
N LEU A 194 -31.28 -11.71 14.84
CA LEU A 194 -30.55 -12.25 13.69
C LEU A 194 -29.19 -12.80 14.14
N ALA A 195 -28.45 -12.08 14.98
CA ALA A 195 -27.18 -12.54 15.53
C ALA A 195 -27.30 -13.84 16.33
N ILE A 196 -28.37 -14.02 17.10
CA ILE A 196 -28.64 -15.25 17.86
C ILE A 196 -28.82 -16.47 16.92
N LYS A 197 -29.47 -16.27 15.78
CA LYS A 197 -29.81 -17.35 14.83
C LYS A 197 -28.67 -17.65 13.85
N GLU A 198 -27.74 -16.72 13.68
CA GLU A 198 -26.67 -16.86 12.68
C GLU A 198 -25.55 -17.76 13.22
N SER A 199 -25.12 -18.71 12.41
CA SER A 199 -24.01 -19.62 12.73
C SER A 199 -22.67 -19.15 12.22
N ASP A 200 -22.66 -18.37 11.11
CA ASP A 200 -21.44 -17.81 10.53
C ASP A 200 -20.94 -16.65 11.39
N PRO A 201 -19.69 -16.70 11.94
CA PRO A 201 -19.17 -15.66 12.81
C PRO A 201 -19.10 -14.28 12.15
N VAL A 202 -18.76 -14.21 10.87
CA VAL A 202 -18.63 -12.93 10.15
C VAL A 202 -19.99 -12.28 9.96
N LYS A 203 -21.01 -13.04 9.52
CA LYS A 203 -22.36 -12.53 9.40
C LYS A 203 -22.97 -12.15 10.75
N ARG A 204 -22.67 -12.96 11.79
CA ARG A 204 -23.08 -12.63 13.17
C ARG A 204 -22.48 -11.33 13.64
N MET A 205 -21.17 -11.11 13.38
CA MET A 205 -20.48 -9.85 13.65
C MET A 205 -21.21 -8.67 12.99
N ASP A 206 -21.59 -8.80 11.71
CA ASP A 206 -22.30 -7.73 10.99
C ASP A 206 -23.62 -7.36 11.68
N PHE A 207 -24.40 -8.36 12.15
CA PHE A 207 -25.63 -8.11 12.89
C PHE A 207 -25.36 -7.44 14.25
N VAL A 208 -24.32 -7.85 14.97
CA VAL A 208 -23.93 -7.23 16.23
C VAL A 208 -23.47 -5.78 16.00
N GLU A 209 -22.63 -5.53 15.00
CA GLU A 209 -22.23 -4.16 14.63
C GLU A 209 -23.46 -3.32 14.24
N ALA A 210 -24.37 -3.84 13.43
CA ALA A 210 -25.60 -3.14 13.06
C ALA A 210 -26.52 -2.85 14.27
N ALA A 211 -26.50 -3.70 15.30
CA ALA A 211 -27.23 -3.45 16.54
C ALA A 211 -26.59 -2.31 17.35
N ILE A 212 -25.28 -2.32 17.54
CA ILE A 212 -24.57 -1.51 18.55
C ILE A 212 -23.94 -0.25 17.96
N LEU A 213 -23.52 -0.28 16.70
CA LEU A 213 -22.78 0.82 16.06
C LEU A 213 -23.64 1.59 15.06
N THR A 214 -23.26 2.84 14.83
CA THR A 214 -23.77 3.66 13.71
C THR A 214 -23.08 3.27 12.40
N GLU A 215 -23.60 3.72 11.26
CA GLU A 215 -22.94 3.54 9.95
C GLU A 215 -21.49 4.04 9.93
N LYS A 216 -21.16 5.08 10.72
CA LYS A 216 -19.79 5.58 10.87
C LYS A 216 -18.92 4.70 11.79
N GLY A 217 -19.49 3.66 12.38
CA GLY A 217 -18.81 2.74 13.28
C GLY A 217 -18.54 3.27 14.67
N THR A 218 -19.24 4.31 15.09
CA THR A 218 -19.25 4.80 16.48
C THR A 218 -20.39 4.15 17.25
N PRO A 219 -20.23 3.90 18.57
CA PRO A 219 -21.32 3.33 19.38
C PRO A 219 -22.58 4.20 19.32
N LYS A 220 -23.74 3.55 19.22
CA LYS A 220 -25.04 4.21 19.34
C LYS A 220 -25.21 4.75 20.75
N THR A 221 -25.98 5.84 20.89
CA THR A 221 -26.30 6.43 22.20
C THR A 221 -27.25 5.52 22.98
N ASP A 222 -27.25 5.62 24.31
CA ASP A 222 -28.17 4.84 25.16
C ASP A 222 -29.62 5.06 24.76
N ALA A 223 -30.02 6.30 24.48
CA ALA A 223 -31.35 6.65 24.04
C ALA A 223 -31.78 6.00 22.69
N PHE A 224 -30.81 5.44 21.95
CA PHE A 224 -31.11 4.62 20.77
C PHE A 224 -31.29 3.14 21.13
N LEU A 225 -30.49 2.64 22.08
CA LEU A 225 -30.45 1.24 22.49
C LEU A 225 -31.60 0.87 23.42
N PHE A 226 -31.98 1.73 24.36
CA PHE A 226 -33.11 1.53 25.28
C PHE A 226 -33.69 2.88 25.73
N ASN A 227 -34.96 2.89 26.05
CA ASN A 227 -35.66 4.06 26.55
C ASN A 227 -35.80 4.05 28.08
N LYS A 228 -36.43 5.11 28.63
CA LYS A 228 -36.65 5.25 30.09
C LYS A 228 -37.54 4.16 30.68
N ALA A 229 -38.51 3.67 29.92
CA ALA A 229 -39.41 2.61 30.41
C ALA A 229 -38.64 1.28 30.54
N MET A 230 -37.81 0.94 29.55
CA MET A 230 -36.93 -0.24 29.58
C MET A 230 -35.93 -0.14 30.74
N SER A 231 -35.27 1.02 30.90
CA SER A 231 -34.31 1.24 32.00
C SER A 231 -34.97 1.16 33.39
N LYS A 232 -36.27 1.50 33.51
CA LYS A 232 -37.00 1.34 34.76
C LYS A 232 -37.35 -0.12 35.05
N ALA A 233 -37.68 -0.88 34.00
CA ALA A 233 -38.02 -2.30 34.10
C ALA A 233 -36.79 -3.20 34.31
N ALA A 234 -35.67 -2.86 33.71
CA ALA A 234 -34.36 -3.55 33.85
C ALA A 234 -33.23 -2.52 34.04
N PRO A 235 -32.94 -2.09 35.27
CA PRO A 235 -31.95 -1.06 35.56
C PRO A 235 -30.54 -1.44 35.10
N GLU A 236 -30.19 -2.73 35.04
CA GLU A 236 -28.90 -3.27 34.62
C GLU A 236 -28.57 -3.05 33.12
N LEU A 237 -29.58 -2.67 32.32
CA LEU A 237 -29.36 -2.44 30.87
C LEU A 237 -28.31 -1.36 30.59
N GLY A 238 -28.22 -0.32 31.45
CA GLY A 238 -27.22 0.74 31.31
C GLY A 238 -25.81 0.22 31.33
N ASP A 239 -25.48 -0.51 32.39
CA ASP A 239 -24.13 -1.07 32.58
C ASP A 239 -23.85 -2.18 31.57
N ALA A 240 -24.83 -3.03 31.24
CA ALA A 240 -24.69 -4.07 30.26
C ALA A 240 -24.37 -3.48 28.87
N PHE A 241 -25.12 -2.48 28.41
CA PHE A 241 -24.82 -1.83 27.13
C PHE A 241 -23.55 -1.02 27.11
N ALA A 242 -23.10 -0.44 28.22
CA ALA A 242 -21.79 0.18 28.31
C ALA A 242 -20.68 -0.85 28.06
N ALA A 243 -20.72 -1.98 28.74
CA ALA A 243 -19.77 -3.08 28.55
C ALA A 243 -19.83 -3.68 27.12
N VAL A 244 -21.01 -3.82 26.55
CA VAL A 244 -21.21 -4.29 25.17
C VAL A 244 -20.57 -3.33 24.15
N LYS A 245 -20.74 -2.02 24.32
CA LYS A 245 -20.11 -1.02 23.45
C LYS A 245 -18.61 -1.10 23.47
N ASP A 246 -18.01 -1.18 24.65
CA ASP A 246 -16.55 -1.30 24.81
C ASP A 246 -16.04 -2.60 24.20
N HIS A 247 -16.74 -3.70 24.44
CA HIS A 247 -16.41 -5.00 23.86
C HIS A 247 -16.47 -4.98 22.32
N VAL A 248 -17.57 -4.51 21.73
CA VAL A 248 -17.72 -4.43 20.28
C VAL A 248 -16.69 -3.51 19.65
N ALA A 249 -16.36 -2.38 20.31
CA ALA A 249 -15.30 -1.49 19.84
C ALA A 249 -13.92 -2.18 19.84
N ALA A 250 -13.60 -2.93 20.90
CA ALA A 250 -12.35 -3.70 21.00
C ALA A 250 -12.29 -4.80 19.93
N CYS A 251 -13.33 -5.62 19.79
CA CYS A 251 -13.43 -6.67 18.77
C CYS A 251 -13.27 -6.10 17.35
N ARG A 252 -13.91 -4.96 17.07
CA ARG A 252 -13.82 -4.29 15.79
C ARG A 252 -12.39 -3.83 15.47
N ASN A 253 -11.70 -3.26 16.43
CA ASN A 253 -10.30 -2.87 16.24
C ASN A 253 -9.42 -4.08 15.95
N THR A 254 -9.57 -5.17 16.69
CA THR A 254 -8.84 -6.43 16.46
C THR A 254 -9.14 -7.00 15.08
N TYR A 255 -10.41 -7.14 14.71
CA TYR A 255 -10.81 -7.66 13.42
C TYR A 255 -10.24 -6.83 12.25
N ARG A 256 -10.33 -5.50 12.35
CA ARG A 256 -9.79 -4.59 11.32
C ARG A 256 -8.28 -4.68 11.20
N THR A 257 -7.57 -4.81 12.32
CA THR A 257 -6.11 -4.97 12.30
C THR A 257 -5.71 -6.28 11.63
N LEU A 258 -6.39 -7.39 11.95
CA LEU A 258 -6.14 -8.68 11.30
C LEU A 258 -6.49 -8.65 9.80
N ARG A 259 -7.62 -8.05 9.44
CA ARG A 259 -7.99 -7.87 8.03
C ARG A 259 -6.97 -7.03 7.25
N MET A 260 -6.45 -5.97 7.86
CA MET A 260 -5.37 -5.17 7.25
C MET A 260 -4.09 -5.99 7.09
N LEU A 261 -3.74 -6.83 8.08
CA LEU A 261 -2.60 -7.74 8.00
C LEU A 261 -2.78 -8.73 6.85
N SER A 262 -3.94 -9.39 6.74
CA SER A 262 -4.22 -10.33 5.66
C SER A 262 -4.21 -9.66 4.28
N ALA A 263 -4.78 -8.46 4.16
CA ALA A 263 -4.75 -7.68 2.93
C ALA A 263 -3.32 -7.31 2.52
N THR A 264 -2.51 -6.86 3.49
CA THR A 264 -1.11 -6.51 3.24
C THR A 264 -0.29 -7.75 2.87
N ARG A 265 -0.51 -8.87 3.54
CA ARG A 265 0.12 -10.15 3.20
C ARG A 265 -0.23 -10.58 1.77
N ALA A 266 -1.50 -10.56 1.42
CA ALA A 266 -1.96 -10.90 0.07
C ALA A 266 -1.33 -9.98 -0.99
N ALA A 267 -1.31 -8.67 -0.75
CA ALA A 267 -0.65 -7.71 -1.64
C ALA A 267 0.85 -7.98 -1.80
N LEU A 268 1.56 -8.35 -0.73
CA LEU A 268 2.99 -8.66 -0.79
C LEU A 268 3.29 -9.99 -1.51
N VAL A 269 2.43 -10.99 -1.38
CA VAL A 269 2.53 -12.25 -2.15
C VAL A 269 2.36 -11.97 -3.65
N LEU A 270 1.37 -11.17 -4.03
CA LEU A 270 1.21 -10.73 -5.42
C LEU A 270 2.39 -9.89 -5.89
N ALA A 271 2.92 -9.01 -5.03
CA ALA A 271 4.04 -8.14 -5.34
C ALA A 271 5.32 -8.94 -5.62
N GLU A 272 5.62 -9.97 -4.83
CA GLU A 272 6.81 -10.80 -5.02
C GLU A 272 6.83 -11.42 -6.42
N MET A 273 5.71 -12.01 -6.85
CA MET A 273 5.59 -12.61 -8.17
C MET A 273 5.61 -11.55 -9.30
N LEU A 274 4.83 -10.47 -9.16
CA LEU A 274 4.72 -9.45 -10.20
C LEU A 274 6.05 -8.72 -10.44
N ILE A 275 6.75 -8.36 -9.37
CA ILE A 275 8.04 -7.68 -9.45
C ILE A 275 9.09 -8.61 -10.07
N ALA A 276 9.14 -9.87 -9.65
CA ALA A 276 10.08 -10.84 -10.22
C ALA A 276 9.86 -10.98 -11.74
N GLU A 277 8.62 -11.16 -12.19
CA GLU A 277 8.29 -11.26 -13.62
C GLU A 277 8.63 -9.98 -14.39
N PHE A 278 8.29 -8.80 -13.83
CA PHE A 278 8.60 -7.51 -14.45
C PHE A 278 10.11 -7.30 -14.62
N GLU A 279 10.90 -7.64 -13.59
CA GLU A 279 12.36 -7.56 -13.64
C GLU A 279 12.96 -8.55 -14.65
N ASP A 280 12.44 -9.78 -14.71
CA ASP A 280 12.88 -10.79 -15.66
C ASP A 280 12.57 -10.38 -17.12
N LEU A 281 11.41 -9.81 -17.38
CA LEU A 281 11.06 -9.25 -18.69
C LEU A 281 11.99 -8.10 -19.11
N LYS A 282 12.32 -7.17 -18.19
CA LYS A 282 13.30 -6.11 -18.45
C LYS A 282 14.67 -6.70 -18.77
N LYS A 283 15.13 -7.65 -17.98
CA LYS A 283 16.43 -8.30 -18.16
C LYS A 283 16.53 -9.04 -19.50
N GLN A 284 15.51 -9.82 -19.87
CA GLN A 284 15.45 -10.55 -21.15
C GLN A 284 15.56 -9.61 -22.35
N ARG A 285 15.00 -8.39 -22.23
CA ARG A 285 14.99 -7.38 -23.28
C ARG A 285 16.15 -6.38 -23.20
N SER A 286 17.04 -6.55 -22.23
CA SER A 286 18.12 -5.58 -21.94
C SER A 286 17.58 -4.16 -21.76
N GLN A 287 16.51 -4.01 -20.96
CA GLN A 287 15.83 -2.75 -20.71
C GLN A 287 16.00 -2.32 -19.26
N LEU A 288 16.12 -1.01 -19.05
CA LEU A 288 16.17 -0.38 -17.74
C LEU A 288 15.12 0.73 -17.70
N ASP A 289 14.42 0.88 -16.59
CA ASP A 289 13.57 2.03 -16.37
C ASP A 289 14.30 3.14 -15.60
N PHE A 290 13.64 4.27 -15.38
CA PHE A 290 14.26 5.42 -14.72
C PHE A 290 14.73 5.13 -13.28
N GLU A 291 14.04 4.28 -12.55
CA GLU A 291 14.45 3.86 -11.21
C GLU A 291 15.69 2.97 -11.24
N ASP A 292 15.76 2.04 -12.20
CA ASP A 292 16.93 1.20 -12.40
C ASP A 292 18.18 2.04 -12.71
N LEU A 293 18.05 3.08 -13.52
CA LEU A 293 19.17 3.97 -13.84
C LEU A 293 19.77 4.59 -12.58
N ILE A 294 18.89 5.09 -11.69
CA ILE A 294 19.33 5.72 -10.44
C ILE A 294 19.93 4.68 -9.50
N GLU A 295 19.26 3.55 -9.30
CA GLU A 295 19.71 2.50 -8.37
C GLU A 295 21.05 1.88 -8.82
N ARG A 296 21.18 1.56 -10.12
CA ARG A 296 22.42 1.00 -10.69
C ARG A 296 23.57 1.99 -10.62
N ALA A 297 23.31 3.27 -10.96
CA ALA A 297 24.31 4.32 -10.86
C ALA A 297 24.73 4.55 -9.40
N ALA A 298 23.79 4.62 -8.46
CA ALA A 298 24.11 4.74 -7.04
C ALA A 298 24.91 3.53 -6.51
N THR A 299 24.53 2.32 -6.91
CA THR A 299 25.24 1.10 -6.53
C THR A 299 26.66 1.09 -7.10
N LEU A 300 26.83 1.50 -8.36
CA LEU A 300 28.14 1.59 -9.03
C LEU A 300 29.07 2.56 -8.29
N LEU A 301 28.56 3.74 -7.94
CA LEU A 301 29.34 4.77 -7.26
C LEU A 301 29.69 4.43 -5.80
N ASN A 302 28.87 3.61 -5.12
CA ASN A 302 29.09 3.21 -3.72
C ASN A 302 29.90 1.90 -3.55
N ARG A 303 30.31 1.23 -4.63
CA ARG A 303 31.15 0.00 -4.53
C ARG A 303 32.59 0.35 -4.18
N ASP A 304 33.15 -0.27 -3.14
CA ASP A 304 34.47 0.03 -2.60
C ASP A 304 35.63 -0.11 -3.64
N THR A 305 35.57 -1.13 -4.52
CA THR A 305 36.64 -1.39 -5.49
C THR A 305 36.37 -0.82 -6.89
N ALA A 306 35.15 -1.06 -7.41
CA ALA A 306 34.77 -0.56 -8.73
C ALA A 306 34.47 0.96 -8.68
N GLY A 307 33.92 1.45 -7.56
CA GLY A 307 33.65 2.87 -7.35
C GLY A 307 34.91 3.73 -7.42
N ALA A 308 36.02 3.32 -6.80
CA ALA A 308 37.28 4.07 -6.85
C ALA A 308 37.81 4.23 -8.28
N TRP A 309 37.72 3.22 -9.12
CA TRP A 309 38.06 3.29 -10.54
C TRP A 309 37.12 4.20 -11.32
N VAL A 310 35.85 4.10 -11.10
CA VAL A 310 34.84 4.95 -11.73
C VAL A 310 35.04 6.40 -11.33
N HIS A 311 35.25 6.69 -10.04
CA HIS A 311 35.57 8.04 -9.55
C HIS A 311 36.82 8.62 -10.20
N TYR A 312 37.89 7.83 -10.27
CA TYR A 312 39.14 8.26 -10.94
C TYR A 312 38.89 8.62 -12.41
N LYS A 313 38.09 7.83 -13.13
CA LYS A 313 37.73 8.11 -14.53
C LYS A 313 36.84 9.34 -14.67
N LEU A 314 35.86 9.53 -13.76
CA LEU A 314 35.00 10.70 -13.75
C LEU A 314 35.77 12.00 -13.47
N ASP A 315 36.78 11.95 -12.60
CA ASP A 315 37.65 13.09 -12.29
C ASP A 315 38.51 13.52 -13.50
N GLN A 316 38.81 12.62 -14.44
CA GLN A 316 39.48 12.94 -15.69
C GLN A 316 38.56 13.57 -16.75
N GLY A 317 37.29 13.68 -16.48
CA GLY A 317 36.24 14.16 -17.37
C GLY A 317 35.47 13.02 -18.02
N ILE A 318 34.17 13.18 -18.10
CA ILE A 318 33.25 12.34 -18.89
C ILE A 318 33.33 12.89 -20.31
N ASP A 319 34.00 12.17 -21.20
CA ASP A 319 34.06 12.49 -22.64
C ASP A 319 32.75 12.15 -23.34
#